data_d7f6a2b6515e9ff7fb874f994224cfa1
#
_entry.id   d7f6a2b6515e9ff7fb874f994224cfa1
#
_cell.length_a   1.000
_cell.length_b   1.000
_cell.length_c   1.000
_cell.angle_alpha   90.00
_cell.angle_beta   90.00
_cell.angle_gamma   90.00
#
_symmetry.space_group_name_H-M   'P 1'
#
loop_
_entity.id
_entity.type
_entity.pdbx_description
1 polymer ?
#
loop_
_entity_poly.entity_id
_entity_poly.type
_entity_poly.pdbx_seq_one_letter_code
_entity_poly.pdbx_strand_id
1 'polypeptide(L)'
;MRQEVCTMSALLQDNSPLIPKAHDIALAEQSSKELAALFPKREKDFHMSIKVDKREAKLTVPFSAIKLFLEILTQMAEGNAITLIPIHAELTTQEAANLLNVSRPFLIKLLEEGKIPFHKTGTHRRIRFVDLLHFKEQSNKTSQKALDELVEQAQELDMGY
;
A
#
# COMPACT_ATOMS: atom_id res chain seq x y z
N MET A 1 18.85 -18.99 19.39
CA MET A 1 17.64 -18.84 18.55
C MET A 1 16.99 -17.43 18.54
N ARG A 2 17.56 -16.40 19.22
CA ARG A 2 17.02 -15.01 19.26
C ARG A 2 17.78 -13.99 18.39
N GLN A 3 18.90 -14.36 17.79
CA GLN A 3 19.73 -13.41 17.03
C GLN A 3 19.43 -13.34 15.52
N GLU A 4 18.80 -14.35 14.93
CA GLU A 4 18.48 -14.36 13.49
C GLU A 4 17.23 -13.56 13.12
N VAL A 5 16.33 -13.33 14.07
CA VAL A 5 15.10 -12.55 13.83
C VAL A 5 15.36 -11.06 13.70
N CYS A 6 16.47 -10.57 14.30
CA CYS A 6 16.82 -9.15 14.28
C CYS A 6 17.37 -8.67 12.91
N THR A 7 18.00 -9.57 12.15
CA THR A 7 18.55 -9.25 10.81
C THR A 7 17.48 -9.21 9.72
N MET A 8 16.39 -9.95 9.85
CA MET A 8 15.28 -9.89 8.88
C MET A 8 14.44 -8.61 9.02
N SER A 9 14.35 -8.03 10.21
CA SER A 9 13.63 -6.76 10.42
C SER A 9 14.28 -5.57 9.72
N ALA A 10 15.59 -5.62 9.52
CA ALA A 10 16.32 -4.55 8.83
C ALA A 10 16.04 -4.51 7.30
N LEU A 11 15.70 -5.66 6.70
CA LEU A 11 15.37 -5.75 5.27
C LEU A 11 13.98 -5.18 4.94
N LEU A 12 13.10 -5.03 5.96
CA LEU A 12 11.74 -4.51 5.81
C LEU A 12 11.61 -3.02 6.14
N GLN A 13 12.71 -2.34 6.50
CA GLN A 13 12.69 -0.92 6.87
C GLN A 13 12.97 0.03 5.69
N ASP A 14 13.31 -0.49 4.53
CA ASP A 14 13.47 0.31 3.33
C ASP A 14 12.08 0.52 2.68
N ASN A 15 11.46 1.68 2.98
CA ASN A 15 10.19 2.11 2.40
C ASN A 15 10.35 2.60 0.96
N SER A 16 11.46 2.33 0.29
CA SER A 16 11.65 2.72 -1.10
C SER A 16 10.72 1.89 -2.00
N PRO A 17 10.11 2.51 -3.02
CA PRO A 17 9.26 1.78 -3.95
C PRO A 17 10.08 0.75 -4.74
N LEU A 18 9.63 -0.49 -4.73
CA LEU A 18 10.17 -1.56 -5.54
C LEU A 18 9.63 -1.42 -6.96
N ILE A 19 10.50 -1.00 -7.88
CA ILE A 19 10.16 -0.85 -9.30
C ILE A 19 10.51 -2.16 -10.01
N PRO A 20 9.55 -2.90 -10.59
CA PRO A 20 9.82 -4.16 -11.25
C PRO A 20 10.57 -3.93 -12.57
N LYS A 21 11.55 -4.78 -12.86
CA LYS A 21 12.24 -4.80 -14.14
C LYS A 21 11.45 -5.64 -15.17
N ALA A 22 11.77 -5.51 -16.44
CA ALA A 22 11.08 -6.25 -17.51
C ALA A 22 11.04 -7.77 -17.29
N HIS A 23 12.12 -8.36 -16.75
CA HIS A 23 12.14 -9.76 -16.37
C HIS A 23 11.18 -10.09 -15.23
N ASP A 24 11.12 -9.23 -14.22
CA ASP A 24 10.25 -9.40 -13.03
C ASP A 24 8.78 -9.29 -13.44
N ILE A 25 8.45 -8.40 -14.38
CA ILE A 25 7.10 -8.23 -14.94
C ILE A 25 6.63 -9.54 -15.60
N ALA A 26 7.43 -10.10 -16.51
CA ALA A 26 7.08 -11.33 -17.20
C ALA A 26 6.92 -12.51 -16.24
N LEU A 27 7.81 -12.63 -15.24
CA LEU A 27 7.75 -13.67 -14.24
C LEU A 27 6.53 -13.50 -13.33
N ALA A 28 6.21 -12.27 -12.94
CA ALA A 28 5.06 -11.95 -12.11
C ALA A 28 3.74 -12.24 -12.84
N GLU A 29 3.66 -11.94 -14.15
CA GLU A 29 2.48 -12.25 -14.97
C GLU A 29 2.21 -13.76 -15.03
N GLN A 30 3.24 -14.57 -15.27
CA GLN A 30 3.09 -16.01 -15.27
C GLN A 30 2.70 -16.54 -13.88
N SER A 31 3.44 -16.14 -12.85
CA SER A 31 3.24 -16.61 -11.48
C SER A 31 1.88 -16.20 -10.90
N SER A 32 1.38 -15.01 -11.21
CA SER A 32 0.06 -14.55 -10.75
C SER A 32 -1.07 -15.40 -11.36
N LYS A 33 -0.97 -15.76 -12.65
CA LYS A 33 -1.95 -16.63 -13.32
C LYS A 33 -1.96 -18.04 -12.73
N GLU A 34 -0.78 -18.63 -12.53
CA GLU A 34 -0.63 -19.96 -11.94
C GLU A 34 -1.14 -19.98 -10.49
N LEU A 35 -0.76 -18.99 -9.68
CA LEU A 35 -1.21 -18.88 -8.30
C LEU A 35 -2.72 -18.65 -8.22
N ALA A 36 -3.30 -17.79 -9.05
CA ALA A 36 -4.74 -17.54 -9.10
C ALA A 36 -5.54 -18.81 -9.44
N ALA A 37 -5.03 -19.65 -10.34
CA ALA A 37 -5.65 -20.92 -10.70
C ALA A 37 -5.70 -21.93 -9.54
N LEU A 38 -4.75 -21.82 -8.61
CA LEU A 38 -4.68 -22.67 -7.41
C LEU A 38 -5.54 -22.15 -6.24
N PHE A 39 -6.11 -20.94 -6.37
CA PHE A 39 -6.88 -20.30 -5.29
C PHE A 39 -8.15 -21.12 -5.01
N PRO A 40 -8.32 -21.64 -3.79
CA PRO A 40 -9.53 -22.36 -3.42
C PRO A 40 -10.72 -21.39 -3.33
N LYS A 41 -11.91 -21.88 -3.68
CA LYS A 41 -13.16 -21.14 -3.51
C LYS A 41 -13.54 -20.85 -2.05
N ARG A 42 -12.79 -21.38 -1.09
CA ARG A 42 -12.99 -21.17 0.35
C ARG A 42 -11.69 -20.70 0.98
N GLU A 43 -11.79 -19.77 1.92
CA GLU A 43 -10.67 -19.26 2.72
C GLU A 43 -10.11 -20.38 3.62
N LYS A 44 -9.07 -21.05 3.16
CA LYS A 44 -8.32 -22.06 3.91
C LYS A 44 -6.84 -21.75 3.85
N ASP A 45 -6.12 -22.10 4.92
CA ASP A 45 -4.67 -21.98 4.95
C ASP A 45 -4.00 -22.82 3.87
N PHE A 46 -2.95 -22.27 3.28
CA PHE A 46 -2.17 -22.92 2.25
C PHE A 46 -1.03 -23.73 2.85
N HIS A 47 -0.94 -25.00 2.43
CA HIS A 47 0.22 -25.81 2.69
C HIS A 47 1.09 -25.83 1.44
N MET A 48 2.27 -25.24 1.51
CA MET A 48 3.21 -25.23 0.39
C MET A 48 4.52 -25.89 0.79
N SER A 49 5.18 -26.54 -0.16
CA SER A 49 6.54 -27.01 0.01
C SER A 49 7.49 -26.16 -0.86
N ILE A 50 8.50 -25.61 -0.22
CA ILE A 50 9.53 -24.82 -0.89
C ILE A 50 10.79 -25.70 -0.94
N LYS A 51 11.30 -25.88 -2.15
CA LYS A 51 12.59 -26.55 -2.39
C LYS A 51 13.63 -25.50 -2.74
N VAL A 52 14.65 -25.38 -1.92
CA VAL A 52 15.82 -24.52 -2.18
C VAL A 52 17.04 -25.42 -2.11
N ASP A 53 17.71 -25.60 -3.24
CA ASP A 53 18.84 -26.50 -3.41
C ASP A 53 18.50 -27.93 -2.95
N LYS A 54 19.14 -28.38 -1.84
CA LYS A 54 18.95 -29.71 -1.24
C LYS A 54 18.00 -29.72 -0.03
N ARG A 55 17.37 -28.58 0.31
CA ARG A 55 16.49 -28.45 1.45
C ARG A 55 15.03 -28.33 0.99
N GLU A 56 14.17 -29.10 1.60
CA GLU A 56 12.72 -28.99 1.44
C GLU A 56 12.11 -28.53 2.76
N ALA A 57 11.33 -27.46 2.71
CA ALA A 57 10.61 -26.95 3.86
C ALA A 57 9.11 -26.93 3.55
N LYS A 58 8.31 -27.51 4.46
CA LYS A 58 6.84 -27.42 4.40
C LYS A 58 6.39 -26.23 5.24
N LEU A 59 5.67 -25.31 4.62
CA LEU A 59 5.17 -24.10 5.25
C LEU A 59 3.65 -24.08 5.20
N THR A 60 3.05 -23.67 6.30
CA THR A 60 1.62 -23.31 6.32
C THR A 60 1.53 -21.80 6.31
N VAL A 61 0.88 -21.26 5.28
CA VAL A 61 0.76 -19.82 5.06
C VAL A 61 -0.72 -19.45 5.18
N PRO A 62 -1.07 -18.43 5.97
CA PRO A 62 -2.44 -17.93 6.09
C PRO A 62 -2.99 -17.47 4.73
N PHE A 63 -4.27 -17.71 4.49
CA PHE A 63 -4.94 -17.29 3.26
C PHE A 63 -4.76 -15.78 2.95
N SER A 64 -4.85 -14.93 3.99
CA SER A 64 -4.64 -13.48 3.87
C SER A 64 -3.24 -13.10 3.34
N ALA A 65 -2.21 -13.84 3.75
CA ALA A 65 -0.85 -13.60 3.28
C ALA A 65 -0.66 -14.00 1.81
N ILE A 66 -1.27 -15.11 1.39
CA ILE A 66 -1.26 -15.53 -0.03
C ILE A 66 -2.07 -14.55 -0.90
N LYS A 67 -3.21 -14.05 -0.41
CA LYS A 67 -4.00 -13.04 -1.11
C LYS A 67 -3.19 -11.77 -1.35
N LEU A 68 -2.50 -11.28 -0.30
CA LEU A 68 -1.62 -10.11 -0.42
C LEU A 68 -0.47 -10.38 -1.40
N PHE A 69 0.10 -11.59 -1.39
CA PHE A 69 1.16 -11.96 -2.31
C PHE A 69 0.68 -11.99 -3.76
N LEU A 70 -0.53 -12.51 -4.02
CA LEU A 70 -1.14 -12.46 -5.35
C LEU A 70 -1.38 -11.02 -5.81
N GLU A 71 -1.85 -10.15 -4.94
CA GLU A 71 -2.05 -8.73 -5.25
C GLU A 71 -0.73 -8.03 -5.62
N ILE A 72 0.35 -8.31 -4.88
CA ILE A 72 1.70 -7.83 -5.20
C ILE A 72 2.12 -8.31 -6.59
N LEU A 73 1.99 -9.60 -6.90
CA LEU A 73 2.35 -10.16 -8.21
C LEU A 73 1.53 -9.52 -9.34
N THR A 74 0.24 -9.27 -9.13
CA THR A 74 -0.62 -8.62 -10.12
C THR A 74 -0.14 -7.18 -10.41
N GLN A 75 0.16 -6.41 -9.37
CA GLN A 75 0.68 -5.05 -9.56
C GLN A 75 2.05 -5.04 -10.23
N MET A 76 2.93 -6.00 -9.90
CA MET A 76 4.23 -6.15 -10.59
C MET A 76 4.05 -6.51 -12.06
N ALA A 77 3.08 -7.36 -12.40
CA ALA A 77 2.78 -7.74 -13.78
C ALA A 77 2.27 -6.55 -14.62
N GLU A 78 1.58 -5.61 -14.00
CA GLU A 78 1.15 -4.35 -14.60
C GLU A 78 2.29 -3.31 -14.73
N GLY A 79 3.48 -3.62 -14.19
CA GLY A 79 4.62 -2.70 -14.17
C GLY A 79 4.55 -1.63 -13.08
N ASN A 80 3.60 -1.73 -12.16
CA ASN A 80 3.42 -0.77 -11.08
C ASN A 80 4.53 -0.92 -10.02
N ALA A 81 5.02 0.20 -9.50
CA ALA A 81 5.90 0.21 -8.34
C ALA A 81 5.09 -0.11 -7.07
N ILE A 82 5.68 -0.91 -6.18
CA ILE A 82 5.02 -1.37 -4.95
C ILE A 82 5.79 -0.87 -3.74
N THR A 83 5.05 -0.40 -2.74
CA THR A 83 5.58 -0.06 -1.42
C THR A 83 4.72 -0.72 -0.36
N LEU A 84 5.34 -1.45 0.57
CA LEU A 84 4.67 -2.05 1.72
C LEU A 84 4.89 -1.15 2.93
N ILE A 85 3.84 -0.51 3.40
CA ILE A 85 3.88 0.38 4.56
C ILE A 85 3.08 -0.24 5.70
N PRO A 86 3.72 -0.58 6.83
CA PRO A 86 2.99 -1.04 8.00
C PRO A 86 2.00 0.01 8.49
N ILE A 87 0.79 -0.39 8.89
CA ILE A 87 -0.26 0.52 9.36
C ILE A 87 0.21 1.42 10.51
N HIS A 88 1.09 0.90 11.37
CA HIS A 88 1.66 1.63 12.51
C HIS A 88 2.93 2.42 12.16
N ALA A 89 3.32 2.49 10.89
CA ALA A 89 4.50 3.25 10.49
C ALA A 89 4.31 4.74 10.77
N GLU A 90 5.39 5.36 11.22
CA GLU A 90 5.50 6.80 11.37
C GLU A 90 6.23 7.38 10.16
N LEU A 91 5.60 8.30 9.50
CA LEU A 91 6.10 8.93 8.28
C LEU A 91 6.73 10.29 8.57
N THR A 92 7.73 10.64 7.80
CA THR A 92 8.24 11.99 7.72
C THR A 92 7.27 12.89 6.96
N THR A 93 7.40 14.21 7.11
CA THR A 93 6.59 15.17 6.34
C THR A 93 6.78 15.04 4.82
N GLN A 94 7.95 14.58 4.37
CA GLN A 94 8.18 14.36 2.94
C GLN A 94 7.48 13.12 2.43
N GLU A 95 7.60 11.99 3.13
CA GLU A 95 6.92 10.74 2.78
C GLU A 95 5.40 10.92 2.79
N ALA A 96 4.86 11.58 3.82
CA ALA A 96 3.44 11.87 3.92
C ALA A 96 2.94 12.79 2.78
N ALA A 97 3.71 13.80 2.38
CA ALA A 97 3.39 14.65 1.25
C ALA A 97 3.37 13.87 -0.08
N ASN A 98 4.34 13.00 -0.28
CA ASN A 98 4.40 12.12 -1.46
C ASN A 98 3.18 11.19 -1.53
N LEU A 99 2.76 10.57 -0.41
CA LEU A 99 1.60 9.68 -0.35
C LEU A 99 0.26 10.39 -0.61
N LEU A 100 0.14 11.65 -0.20
CA LEU A 100 -1.03 12.47 -0.50
C LEU A 100 -0.96 13.12 -1.89
N ASN A 101 0.19 13.00 -2.57
CA ASN A 101 0.46 13.66 -3.84
C ASN A 101 0.31 15.19 -3.76
N VAL A 102 0.84 15.76 -2.68
CA VAL A 102 0.84 17.20 -2.42
C VAL A 102 2.24 17.74 -2.15
N SER A 103 2.41 19.06 -2.22
CA SER A 103 3.68 19.69 -1.84
C SER A 103 3.91 19.63 -0.32
N ARG A 104 5.17 19.52 0.10
CA ARG A 104 5.52 19.52 1.53
C ARG A 104 5.03 20.77 2.28
N PRO A 105 5.14 22.01 1.75
CA PRO A 105 4.57 23.19 2.41
C PRO A 105 3.07 23.10 2.63
N PHE A 106 2.33 22.58 1.65
CA PHE A 106 0.89 22.36 1.77
C PHE A 106 0.55 21.36 2.88
N LEU A 107 1.28 20.24 2.95
CA LEU A 107 1.10 19.29 4.04
C LEU A 107 1.36 19.96 5.40
N ILE A 108 2.41 20.76 5.54
CA ILE A 108 2.73 21.46 6.79
C ILE A 108 1.55 22.35 7.21
N LYS A 109 0.93 23.05 6.28
CA LYS A 109 -0.26 23.87 6.54
C LYS A 109 -1.42 23.02 7.06
N LEU A 110 -1.70 21.84 6.46
CA LEU A 110 -2.72 20.91 6.94
C LEU A 110 -2.47 20.41 8.37
N LEU A 111 -1.21 20.17 8.70
CA LEU A 111 -0.80 19.77 10.06
C LEU A 111 -1.02 20.92 11.06
N GLU A 112 -0.68 22.14 10.69
CA GLU A 112 -0.84 23.34 11.53
C GLU A 112 -2.31 23.74 11.70
N GLU A 113 -3.14 23.50 10.70
CA GLU A 113 -4.61 23.63 10.77
C GLU A 113 -5.28 22.52 11.60
N GLY A 114 -4.52 21.54 12.07
CA GLY A 114 -5.06 20.40 12.87
C GLY A 114 -5.90 19.41 12.07
N LYS A 115 -5.86 19.46 10.73
CA LYS A 115 -6.61 18.52 9.87
C LYS A 115 -6.03 17.12 9.89
N ILE A 116 -4.74 16.99 10.14
CA ILE A 116 -4.02 15.73 10.27
C ILE A 116 -3.25 15.77 11.59
N PRO A 117 -3.48 14.81 12.51
CA PRO A 117 -2.73 14.74 13.75
C PRO A 117 -1.26 14.38 13.47
N PHE A 118 -0.38 14.99 14.25
CA PHE A 118 1.06 14.71 14.20
C PHE A 118 1.67 14.85 15.59
N HIS A 119 2.85 14.28 15.77
CA HIS A 119 3.65 14.54 16.96
C HIS A 119 5.08 14.94 16.56
N LYS A 120 5.83 15.48 17.50
CA LYS A 120 7.21 15.90 17.30
C LYS A 120 8.15 14.91 17.97
N THR A 121 9.12 14.41 17.20
CA THR A 121 10.25 13.66 17.73
C THR A 121 11.49 14.56 17.59
N GLY A 122 11.85 15.24 18.67
CA GLY A 122 12.83 16.34 18.61
C GLY A 122 12.33 17.49 17.75
N THR A 123 13.10 17.86 16.74
CA THR A 123 12.75 18.93 15.77
C THR A 123 11.91 18.45 14.59
N HIS A 124 11.74 17.14 14.43
CA HIS A 124 11.07 16.54 13.29
C HIS A 124 9.60 16.22 13.59
N ARG A 125 8.71 16.58 12.66
CA ARG A 125 7.29 16.19 12.70
C ARG A 125 7.17 14.75 12.20
N ARG A 126 6.42 13.92 12.94
CA ARG A 126 6.07 12.54 12.57
C ARG A 126 4.57 12.40 12.48
N ILE A 127 4.11 11.68 11.46
CA ILE A 127 2.69 11.49 11.14
C ILE A 127 2.44 10.00 11.06
N ARG A 128 1.43 9.50 11.77
CA ARG A 128 1.08 8.09 11.67
C ARG A 128 0.39 7.82 10.33
N PHE A 129 0.76 6.75 9.69
CA PHE A 129 0.20 6.36 8.39
C PHE A 129 -1.33 6.21 8.42
N VAL A 130 -1.88 5.68 9.53
CA VAL A 130 -3.35 5.58 9.74
C VAL A 130 -4.03 6.93 9.66
N ASP A 131 -3.48 7.95 10.32
CA ASP A 131 -4.08 9.30 10.34
C ASP A 131 -4.07 9.92 8.93
N LEU A 132 -3.02 9.64 8.16
CA LEU A 132 -2.90 10.08 6.78
C LEU A 132 -3.94 9.41 5.87
N LEU A 133 -4.15 8.10 6.04
CA LEU A 133 -5.17 7.34 5.29
C LEU A 133 -6.58 7.88 5.58
N HIS A 134 -6.92 8.09 6.85
CA HIS A 134 -8.22 8.66 7.24
C HIS A 134 -8.45 10.03 6.59
N PHE A 135 -7.44 10.89 6.60
CA PHE A 135 -7.54 12.19 5.94
C PHE A 135 -7.78 12.05 4.43
N LYS A 136 -7.03 11.16 3.76
CA LYS A 136 -7.18 10.88 2.33
C LYS A 136 -8.57 10.40 1.97
N GLU A 137 -9.11 9.45 2.76
CA GLU A 137 -10.48 8.94 2.56
C GLU A 137 -11.54 10.02 2.76
N GLN A 138 -11.40 10.86 3.80
CA GLN A 138 -12.32 11.96 4.04
C GLN A 138 -12.26 13.00 2.93
N SER A 139 -11.06 13.37 2.48
CA SER A 139 -10.85 14.30 1.39
C SER A 139 -11.47 13.79 0.08
N ASN A 140 -11.28 12.51 -0.24
CA ASN A 140 -11.87 11.89 -1.42
C ASN A 140 -13.41 11.89 -1.35
N LYS A 141 -14.00 11.53 -0.21
CA LYS A 141 -15.45 11.55 0.01
C LYS A 141 -16.03 12.98 -0.14
N THR A 142 -15.32 13.98 0.36
CA THR A 142 -15.75 15.38 0.24
C THR A 142 -15.67 15.84 -1.21
N SER A 143 -14.59 15.51 -1.92
CA SER A 143 -14.44 15.85 -3.33
C SER A 143 -15.49 15.16 -4.20
N GLN A 144 -15.82 13.90 -3.90
CA GLN A 144 -16.84 13.15 -4.63
C GLN A 144 -18.23 13.75 -4.44
N LYS A 145 -18.59 14.12 -3.21
CA LYS A 145 -19.87 14.80 -2.94
C LYS A 145 -19.98 16.14 -3.68
N ALA A 146 -18.90 16.94 -3.67
CA ALA A 146 -18.88 18.19 -4.39
C ALA A 146 -19.02 18.03 -5.92
N LEU A 147 -18.45 16.95 -6.48
CA LEU A 147 -18.62 16.59 -7.89
C LEU A 147 -20.06 16.15 -8.18
N ASP A 148 -20.65 15.32 -7.32
CA ASP A 148 -22.04 14.86 -7.46
C ASP A 148 -23.01 16.06 -7.42
N GLU A 149 -22.82 17.00 -6.49
CA GLU A 149 -23.61 18.25 -6.42
C GLU A 149 -23.48 19.11 -7.67
N LEU A 150 -22.26 19.22 -8.24
CA LEU A 150 -22.04 19.96 -9.48
C LEU A 150 -22.73 19.29 -10.69
N VAL A 151 -22.71 17.95 -10.73
CA VAL A 151 -23.40 17.18 -11.78
C VAL A 151 -24.92 17.36 -11.69
N GLU A 152 -25.51 17.30 -10.47
CA GLU A 152 -26.93 17.58 -10.27
C GLU A 152 -27.30 19.01 -10.72
N GLN A 153 -26.53 20.00 -10.32
CA GLN A 153 -26.76 21.39 -10.74
C GLN A 153 -26.64 21.57 -12.27
N ALA A 154 -25.68 20.88 -12.92
CA ALA A 154 -25.53 20.94 -14.35
C ALA A 154 -26.69 20.28 -15.10
N GLN A 155 -27.29 19.22 -14.53
CA GLN A 155 -28.48 18.55 -15.07
C GLN A 155 -29.74 19.41 -14.87
N GLU A 156 -29.93 20.08 -13.74
CA GLU A 156 -31.05 20.98 -13.48
C GLU A 156 -31.03 22.22 -14.39
N LEU A 157 -29.84 22.69 -14.77
CA LEU A 157 -29.69 23.84 -15.67
C LEU A 157 -29.74 23.47 -17.15
N ASP A 158 -30.06 22.23 -17.49
CA ASP A 158 -30.20 21.70 -18.87
C ASP A 158 -28.95 22.02 -19.74
N MET A 159 -27.76 22.05 -19.08
CA MET A 159 -26.47 22.26 -19.76
C MET A 159 -25.90 20.93 -20.30
N GLY A 160 -26.78 19.98 -20.63
CA GLY A 160 -26.42 18.72 -21.27
C GLY A 160 -26.28 18.89 -22.78
N TYR A 161 -25.14 18.45 -23.30
CA TYR A 161 -24.98 18.21 -24.75
C TYR A 161 -25.80 17.02 -25.19
#